data_394603ad2868c9179011fe37e9dab6df
#
_entry.id   394603ad2868c9179011fe37e9dab6df
#
_cell.length_a   1.000
_cell.length_b   1.000
_cell.length_c   1.000
_cell.angle_alpha   90.00
_cell.angle_beta   90.00
_cell.angle_gamma   90.00
#
_symmetry.space_group_name_H-M   'P 1'
#
loop_
_entity.id
_entity.type
_entity.pdbx_description
1 polymer ?
#
loop_
_entity_poly.entity_id
_entity_poly.type
_entity_poly.pdbx_seq_one_letter_code
_entity_poly.pdbx_strand_id
1 'polypeptide(L)'
;MVALIALISCSFILSQSGGQASMENLTTHHTATGFQNHPFVETAASKGFLFYVRRFWGSVLTPEIPDGHALSEEESVLLLNSVEGDKISWLGHASFLFKTSEMMILTDPFLTKFASPVSWAGPRRFVGPGITIKNLPQIDVVLVSHNH
;
A
#
# COMPACT_ATOMS: atom_id res chain seq x y z
N MET A 1 0.32 -14.20 21.32
CA MET A 1 -0.75 -14.06 20.31
C MET A 1 -0.10 -13.92 18.94
N VAL A 2 -0.37 -14.82 18.01
CA VAL A 2 0.29 -14.88 16.70
C VAL A 2 -0.52 -14.00 15.76
N ALA A 3 0.08 -12.90 15.26
CA ALA A 3 -0.53 -12.11 14.21
C ALA A 3 -0.63 -12.97 12.93
N LEU A 4 -1.83 -13.18 12.43
CA LEU A 4 -2.07 -13.87 11.18
C LEU A 4 -1.73 -12.92 10.03
N ILE A 5 -0.59 -13.13 9.39
CA ILE A 5 -0.23 -12.43 8.14
C ILE A 5 -0.99 -13.12 7.01
N ALA A 6 -2.10 -12.56 6.60
CA ALA A 6 -2.79 -13.00 5.39
C ALA A 6 -2.14 -12.32 4.19
N LEU A 7 -1.25 -13.01 3.51
CA LEU A 7 -0.78 -12.65 2.18
C LEU A 7 -1.91 -12.95 1.20
N ILE A 8 -2.70 -11.94 0.86
CA ILE A 8 -3.57 -12.02 -0.30
C ILE A 8 -2.69 -11.76 -1.52
N SER A 9 -1.85 -12.74 -1.84
CA SER A 9 -1.38 -12.89 -3.19
C SER A 9 -2.62 -13.20 -4.00
N CYS A 10 -2.96 -12.35 -4.98
CA CYS A 10 -4.01 -12.62 -5.95
C CYS A 10 -3.56 -13.72 -6.93
N SER A 11 -3.03 -14.80 -6.39
CA SER A 11 -2.91 -16.09 -7.05
C SER A 11 -4.20 -16.82 -6.73
N PHE A 12 -5.16 -16.73 -7.64
CA PHE A 12 -6.32 -17.60 -7.66
C PHE A 12 -5.82 -19.04 -7.66
N ILE A 13 -5.75 -19.67 -6.50
CA ILE A 13 -5.70 -21.13 -6.43
C ILE A 13 -7.09 -21.58 -6.86
N LEU A 14 -7.22 -21.89 -8.16
CA LEU A 14 -8.33 -22.64 -8.67
C LEU A 14 -8.35 -23.99 -7.95
N SER A 15 -9.10 -24.08 -6.87
CA SER A 15 -9.59 -25.36 -6.38
C SER A 15 -10.38 -25.97 -7.53
N GLN A 16 -9.85 -27.03 -8.12
CA GLN A 16 -10.53 -27.80 -9.14
C GLN A 16 -11.70 -28.57 -8.50
N SER A 17 -12.83 -27.91 -8.33
CA SER A 17 -14.12 -28.58 -8.33
C SER A 17 -14.72 -28.37 -9.72
N GLY A 18 -14.81 -29.44 -10.49
CA GLY A 18 -15.15 -29.44 -11.89
C GLY A 18 -16.47 -28.77 -12.23
N GLY A 19 -16.36 -27.56 -12.72
CA GLY A 19 -17.33 -26.85 -13.52
C GLY A 19 -16.52 -26.25 -14.67
N GLN A 20 -16.72 -26.73 -15.89
CA GLN A 20 -16.30 -25.99 -17.07
C GLN A 20 -17.00 -24.64 -17.06
N ALA A 21 -16.35 -23.64 -16.50
CA ALA A 21 -16.74 -22.26 -16.75
C ALA A 21 -16.54 -22.05 -18.25
N SER A 22 -17.65 -21.90 -18.98
CA SER A 22 -17.62 -21.55 -20.38
C SER A 22 -16.82 -20.26 -20.53
N MET A 23 -15.94 -20.18 -21.51
CA MET A 23 -15.12 -19.00 -21.81
C MET A 23 -15.93 -17.72 -22.05
N GLU A 24 -17.25 -17.82 -22.15
CA GLU A 24 -18.16 -16.68 -22.33
C GLU A 24 -18.31 -15.73 -21.13
N ASN A 25 -17.81 -16.12 -19.94
CA ASN A 25 -17.89 -15.27 -18.74
C ASN A 25 -16.54 -14.67 -18.31
N LEU A 26 -15.51 -14.71 -19.16
CA LEU A 26 -14.30 -13.94 -18.92
C LEU A 26 -14.63 -12.45 -19.02
N THR A 27 -14.41 -11.73 -17.93
CA THR A 27 -14.54 -10.28 -17.95
C THR A 27 -13.57 -9.71 -18.99
N THR A 28 -13.95 -8.59 -19.62
CA THR A 28 -13.15 -7.92 -20.67
C THR A 28 -11.71 -7.60 -20.26
N HIS A 29 -11.38 -7.72 -18.97
CA HIS A 29 -10.06 -7.50 -18.40
C HIS A 29 -9.14 -8.73 -18.40
N HIS A 30 -9.67 -9.93 -18.66
CA HIS A 30 -8.88 -11.17 -18.66
C HIS A 30 -8.34 -11.48 -20.06
N THR A 31 -7.10 -11.94 -20.09
CA THR A 31 -6.43 -12.46 -21.30
C THR A 31 -5.91 -13.87 -21.01
N ALA A 32 -5.46 -14.60 -22.04
CA ALA A 32 -4.86 -15.91 -21.87
C ALA A 32 -3.58 -15.89 -20.99
N THR A 33 -2.93 -14.73 -20.88
CA THR A 33 -1.64 -14.56 -20.19
C THR A 33 -1.70 -13.64 -18.96
N GLY A 34 -2.88 -13.13 -18.60
CA GLY A 34 -3.03 -12.23 -17.46
C GLY A 34 -4.21 -11.28 -17.58
N PHE A 35 -3.98 -10.03 -17.23
CA PHE A 35 -4.99 -8.98 -17.20
C PHE A 35 -4.60 -7.82 -18.11
N GLN A 36 -5.60 -7.13 -18.66
CA GLN A 36 -5.40 -5.90 -19.42
C GLN A 36 -6.42 -4.84 -19.00
N ASN A 37 -6.08 -3.58 -19.23
CA ASN A 37 -7.02 -2.48 -19.02
C ASN A 37 -8.13 -2.49 -20.07
N HIS A 38 -9.34 -2.14 -19.64
CA HIS A 38 -10.45 -1.91 -20.54
C HIS A 38 -11.11 -0.55 -20.24
N PRO A 39 -11.17 0.39 -21.20
CA PRO A 39 -10.63 0.27 -22.58
C PRO A 39 -9.11 0.08 -22.59
N PHE A 40 -8.61 -0.54 -23.64
CA PHE A 40 -7.16 -0.76 -23.81
C PHE A 40 -6.43 0.58 -23.74
N VAL A 41 -5.52 0.70 -22.80
CA VAL A 41 -4.62 1.84 -22.68
C VAL A 41 -3.24 1.39 -23.11
N GLU A 42 -2.72 1.97 -24.18
CA GLU A 42 -1.37 1.69 -24.61
C GLU A 42 -0.39 2.03 -23.49
N THR A 43 0.35 1.04 -23.02
CA THR A 43 1.36 1.26 -21.99
C THR A 43 2.43 2.18 -22.60
N ALA A 44 2.68 3.30 -21.92
CA ALA A 44 3.67 4.26 -22.37
C ALA A 44 4.99 3.55 -22.72
N ALA A 45 5.56 3.92 -23.87
CA ALA A 45 6.85 3.43 -24.33
C ALA A 45 7.90 3.48 -23.22
N SER A 46 8.88 2.57 -23.26
CA SER A 46 9.92 2.45 -22.24
C SER A 46 10.49 3.83 -21.88
N LYS A 47 10.45 4.14 -20.59
CA LYS A 47 10.89 5.44 -20.07
C LYS A 47 12.37 5.63 -20.40
N GLY A 48 12.71 6.67 -21.18
CA GLY A 48 14.08 6.96 -21.60
C GLY A 48 15.00 7.29 -20.42
N PHE A 49 16.32 7.25 -20.67
CA PHE A 49 17.36 7.52 -19.66
C PHE A 49 17.13 8.81 -18.86
N LEU A 50 16.63 9.86 -19.49
CA LEU A 50 16.34 11.14 -18.81
C LEU A 50 15.29 11.01 -17.69
N PHE A 51 14.35 10.09 -17.83
CA PHE A 51 13.38 9.78 -16.76
C PHE A 51 14.08 9.25 -15.51
N TYR A 52 15.04 8.33 -15.67
CA TYR A 52 15.77 7.76 -14.55
C TYR A 52 16.69 8.79 -13.89
N VAL A 53 17.31 9.65 -14.66
CA VAL A 53 18.13 10.77 -14.14
C VAL A 53 17.26 11.73 -13.33
N ARG A 54 16.10 12.16 -13.87
CA ARG A 54 15.16 13.01 -13.13
C ARG A 54 14.64 12.35 -11.87
N ARG A 55 14.34 11.05 -11.93
CA ARG A 55 13.88 10.29 -10.77
C ARG A 55 14.96 10.20 -9.69
N PHE A 56 16.22 9.98 -10.09
CA PHE A 56 17.35 9.96 -9.16
C PHE A 56 17.49 11.31 -8.44
N TRP A 57 17.54 12.41 -9.18
CA TRP A 57 17.63 13.74 -8.58
C TRP A 57 16.42 14.06 -7.72
N GLY A 58 15.22 13.72 -8.14
CA GLY A 58 14.00 13.87 -7.32
C GLY A 58 14.01 13.04 -6.04
N SER A 59 14.75 11.93 -5.98
CA SER A 59 14.90 11.14 -4.75
C SER A 59 15.96 11.68 -3.80
N VAL A 60 16.91 12.47 -4.31
CA VAL A 60 17.99 13.09 -3.53
C VAL A 60 17.56 14.46 -2.98
N LEU A 61 16.88 15.25 -3.81
CA LEU A 61 16.39 16.57 -3.42
C LEU A 61 15.17 16.41 -2.51
N THR A 62 15.27 16.92 -1.29
CA THR A 62 14.13 16.95 -0.37
C THR A 62 13.22 18.11 -0.76
N PRO A 63 11.96 17.86 -1.11
CA PRO A 63 11.01 18.94 -1.37
C PRO A 63 10.75 19.72 -0.07
N GLU A 64 10.46 20.99 -0.19
CA GLU A 64 9.96 21.78 0.91
C GLU A 64 8.54 21.31 1.27
N ILE A 65 8.37 20.91 2.51
CA ILE A 65 7.10 20.41 3.01
C ILE A 65 6.45 21.55 3.78
N PRO A 66 5.26 22.04 3.38
CA PRO A 66 4.58 23.11 4.08
C PRO A 66 4.25 22.72 5.53
N ASP A 67 4.29 23.70 6.43
CA ASP A 67 3.86 23.51 7.82
C ASP A 67 2.40 23.05 7.85
N GLY A 68 2.09 22.11 8.74
CA GLY A 68 0.74 21.55 8.88
C GLY A 68 0.33 20.59 7.76
N HIS A 69 1.26 20.19 6.87
CA HIS A 69 0.99 19.22 5.81
C HIS A 69 0.56 17.83 6.36
N ALA A 70 1.09 17.46 7.50
CA ALA A 70 0.70 16.24 8.21
C ALA A 70 0.54 16.54 9.70
N LEU A 71 -0.32 15.80 10.36
CA LEU A 71 -0.44 15.85 11.81
C LEU A 71 0.87 15.38 12.45
N SER A 72 1.16 15.88 13.64
CA SER A 72 2.22 15.31 14.46
C SER A 72 1.85 13.87 14.86
N GLU A 73 2.84 13.09 15.27
CA GLU A 73 2.59 11.71 15.72
C GLU A 73 1.71 11.69 16.98
N GLU A 74 1.93 12.63 17.89
CA GLU A 74 1.16 12.78 19.13
C GLU A 74 -0.32 13.08 18.82
N GLU A 75 -0.59 14.00 17.90
CA GLU A 75 -1.95 14.32 17.45
C GLU A 75 -2.59 13.12 16.76
N SER A 76 -1.85 12.40 15.93
CA SER A 76 -2.34 11.21 15.21
C SER A 76 -2.74 10.10 16.20
N VAL A 77 -1.92 9.82 17.20
CA VAL A 77 -2.20 8.85 18.25
C VAL A 77 -3.37 9.30 19.13
N LEU A 78 -3.42 10.60 19.48
CA LEU A 78 -4.53 11.15 20.25
C LEU A 78 -5.85 11.00 19.51
N LEU A 79 -5.91 11.37 18.24
CA LEU A 79 -7.13 11.26 17.41
C LEU A 79 -7.54 9.81 17.20
N LEU A 80 -6.58 8.90 17.03
CA LEU A 80 -6.89 7.48 16.91
C LEU A 80 -7.58 6.93 18.17
N ASN A 81 -7.20 7.42 19.34
CA ASN A 81 -7.68 6.93 20.64
C ASN A 81 -8.89 7.69 21.17
N SER A 82 -9.01 8.99 20.92
CA SER A 82 -10.01 9.87 21.55
C SER A 82 -11.38 9.83 20.89
N VAL A 83 -11.47 9.46 19.60
CA VAL A 83 -12.75 9.44 18.88
C VAL A 83 -13.35 8.03 18.94
N GLU A 84 -14.61 7.89 19.30
CA GLU A 84 -15.35 6.63 19.24
C GLU A 84 -15.76 6.29 17.80
N GLY A 85 -16.05 5.01 17.55
CA GLY A 85 -16.52 4.49 16.27
C GLY A 85 -15.42 4.09 15.30
N ASP A 86 -15.84 3.71 14.12
CA ASP A 86 -14.96 3.25 13.04
C ASP A 86 -14.17 4.40 12.45
N LYS A 87 -12.89 4.14 12.14
CA LYS A 87 -11.96 5.15 11.62
C LYS A 87 -11.09 4.61 10.52
N ILE A 88 -10.70 5.54 9.65
CA ILE A 88 -9.67 5.30 8.65
C ILE A 88 -8.60 6.37 8.83
N SER A 89 -7.37 5.94 9.08
CA SER A 89 -6.20 6.81 9.18
C SER A 89 -5.25 6.54 8.02
N TRP A 90 -4.95 7.56 7.23
CA TRP A 90 -3.95 7.46 6.18
C TRP A 90 -2.56 7.66 6.78
N LEU A 91 -1.71 6.65 6.70
CA LEU A 91 -0.35 6.68 7.21
C LEU A 91 0.67 7.12 6.15
N GLY A 92 0.18 7.50 4.99
CA GLY A 92 0.98 7.93 3.83
C GLY A 92 1.26 6.79 2.84
N HIS A 93 1.58 7.18 1.58
CA HIS A 93 1.68 6.27 0.45
C HIS A 93 0.38 5.46 0.29
N ALA A 94 0.44 4.14 0.17
CA ALA A 94 -0.72 3.24 0.11
C ALA A 94 -1.11 2.67 1.48
N SER A 95 -0.49 3.14 2.57
CA SER A 95 -0.70 2.58 3.91
C SER A 95 -1.88 3.23 4.59
N PHE A 96 -2.85 2.42 5.00
CA PHE A 96 -4.03 2.83 5.77
C PHE A 96 -4.17 1.98 7.02
N LEU A 97 -4.63 2.61 8.08
CA LEU A 97 -5.03 1.95 9.32
C LEU A 97 -6.54 2.10 9.48
N PHE A 98 -7.23 0.98 9.52
CA PHE A 98 -8.66 0.90 9.78
C PHE A 98 -8.86 0.45 11.21
N LYS A 99 -9.57 1.24 11.97
CA LYS A 99 -10.03 0.86 13.32
C LYS A 99 -11.53 0.64 13.24
N THR A 100 -11.97 -0.54 13.61
CA THR A 100 -13.38 -0.86 13.80
C THR A 100 -13.64 -1.16 15.28
N SER A 101 -14.90 -1.37 15.65
CA SER A 101 -15.26 -1.81 17.00
C SER A 101 -14.66 -3.18 17.38
N GLU A 102 -14.29 -3.99 16.38
CA GLU A 102 -13.88 -5.38 16.59
C GLU A 102 -12.39 -5.62 16.30
N MET A 103 -11.80 -4.87 15.33
CA MET A 103 -10.45 -5.15 14.89
C MET A 103 -9.72 -3.92 14.37
N MET A 104 -8.38 -4.06 14.33
CA MET A 104 -7.45 -3.11 13.78
C MET A 104 -6.79 -3.70 12.55
N ILE A 105 -7.01 -3.10 11.37
CA ILE A 105 -6.51 -3.59 10.07
C ILE A 105 -5.50 -2.60 9.52
N LEU A 106 -4.33 -3.08 9.12
CA LEU A 106 -3.29 -2.29 8.48
C LEU A 106 -3.11 -2.76 7.03
N THR A 107 -3.16 -1.83 6.06
CA THR A 107 -2.95 -2.17 4.66
C THR A 107 -1.62 -1.65 4.14
N ASP A 108 -0.96 -2.44 3.28
CA ASP A 108 0.27 -2.09 2.55
C ASP A 108 1.27 -1.30 3.40
N PRO A 109 1.76 -1.82 4.54
CA PRO A 109 2.52 -1.07 5.52
C PRO A 109 3.88 -0.62 5.00
N PHE A 110 3.96 0.61 4.49
CA PHE A 110 5.21 1.29 4.20
C PHE A 110 5.50 2.33 5.28
N LEU A 111 6.08 1.91 6.39
CA LEU A 111 6.31 2.73 7.58
C LEU A 111 7.78 3.09 7.80
N THR A 112 8.66 2.61 6.91
CA THR A 112 10.10 2.87 6.94
C THR A 112 10.47 4.10 6.11
N LYS A 113 11.71 4.59 6.29
CA LYS A 113 12.24 5.74 5.54
C LYS A 113 12.45 5.43 4.06
N PHE A 114 12.78 4.20 3.71
CA PHE A 114 13.05 3.75 2.36
C PHE A 114 12.16 2.57 2.00
N ALA A 115 11.59 2.57 0.80
CA ALA A 115 10.87 1.44 0.23
C ALA A 115 11.88 0.44 -0.34
N SER A 116 12.60 -0.24 0.55
CA SER A 116 13.67 -1.15 0.18
C SER A 116 13.94 -2.12 1.32
N PRO A 117 14.40 -3.35 1.05
CA PRO A 117 14.87 -4.28 2.07
C PRO A 117 16.13 -3.77 2.77
N VAL A 118 16.84 -2.80 2.19
CA VAL A 118 18.00 -2.14 2.83
C VAL A 118 17.59 -0.78 3.40
N SER A 119 18.02 -0.50 4.63
CA SER A 119 17.58 0.68 5.40
C SER A 119 18.16 2.02 4.93
N TRP A 120 19.12 1.99 4.00
CA TRP A 120 19.87 3.17 3.56
C TRP A 120 19.72 3.49 2.07
N ALA A 121 19.07 2.65 1.28
CA ALA A 121 18.93 2.84 -0.17
C ALA A 121 17.52 2.50 -0.65
N GLY A 122 17.11 3.15 -1.73
CA GLY A 122 15.81 2.95 -2.37
C GLY A 122 14.97 4.23 -2.42
N PRO A 123 13.74 4.16 -2.93
CA PRO A 123 12.81 5.28 -2.94
C PRO A 123 12.58 5.79 -1.51
N ARG A 124 12.87 7.09 -1.30
CA ARG A 124 12.80 7.72 0.02
C ARG A 124 11.40 8.24 0.29
N ARG A 125 10.95 8.07 1.53
CA ARG A 125 9.79 8.78 2.07
C ARG A 125 10.24 10.18 2.51
N PHE A 126 9.53 11.22 2.08
CA PHE A 126 9.83 12.62 2.46
C PHE A 126 9.04 13.05 3.69
N VAL A 127 7.78 12.65 3.79
CA VAL A 127 6.93 12.87 4.98
C VAL A 127 6.92 11.59 5.79
N GLY A 128 7.13 11.69 7.10
CA GLY A 128 7.05 10.55 8.00
C GLY A 128 5.70 9.84 7.96
N PRO A 129 5.59 8.60 8.43
CA PRO A 129 4.29 7.99 8.64
C PRO A 129 3.53 8.76 9.73
N GLY A 130 2.21 8.87 9.61
CA GLY A 130 1.39 9.53 10.62
C GLY A 130 1.52 8.90 12.01
N ILE A 131 1.82 7.59 12.06
CA ILE A 131 2.14 6.85 13.28
C ILE A 131 3.34 5.96 12.99
N THR A 132 4.36 6.02 13.83
CA THR A 132 5.55 5.15 13.68
C THR A 132 5.25 3.73 14.13
N ILE A 133 6.07 2.77 13.71
CA ILE A 133 5.94 1.35 14.09
C ILE A 133 5.89 1.19 15.61
N LYS A 134 6.65 2.01 16.35
CA LYS A 134 6.73 1.95 17.81
C LYS A 134 5.41 2.31 18.50
N ASN A 135 4.65 3.23 17.90
CA ASN A 135 3.42 3.79 18.46
C ASN A 135 2.16 3.23 17.79
N LEU A 136 2.32 2.28 16.84
CA LEU A 136 1.18 1.57 16.29
C LEU A 136 0.43 0.81 17.39
N PRO A 137 -0.91 0.84 17.35
CA PRO A 137 -1.71 -0.03 18.20
C PRO A 137 -1.47 -1.51 17.86
N GLN A 138 -2.00 -2.40 18.66
CA GLN A 138 -2.02 -3.82 18.32
C GLN A 138 -2.80 -4.01 17.01
N ILE A 139 -2.18 -4.62 16.01
CA ILE A 139 -2.76 -4.90 14.71
C ILE A 139 -3.27 -6.34 14.69
N ASP A 140 -4.53 -6.54 14.34
CA ASP A 140 -5.14 -7.87 14.24
C ASP A 140 -4.91 -8.47 12.84
N VAL A 141 -4.99 -7.64 11.79
CA VAL A 141 -4.85 -8.09 10.40
C VAL A 141 -3.95 -7.14 9.61
N VAL A 142 -3.04 -7.70 8.83
CA VAL A 142 -2.27 -6.95 7.82
C VAL A 142 -2.66 -7.45 6.43
N LEU A 143 -3.08 -6.53 5.56
CA LEU A 143 -3.41 -6.80 4.17
C LEU A 143 -2.30 -6.24 3.28
N VAL A 144 -1.80 -7.05 2.36
CA VAL A 144 -0.79 -6.66 1.37
C VAL A 144 -1.38 -6.85 -0.02
N SER A 145 -1.52 -5.76 -0.77
CA SER A 145 -2.19 -5.77 -2.07
C SER A 145 -1.35 -6.42 -3.16
N HIS A 146 -0.05 -6.32 -3.09
CA HIS A 146 0.87 -6.87 -4.10
C HIS A 146 2.27 -7.12 -3.53
N ASN A 147 3.01 -7.94 -4.24
CA ASN A 147 4.40 -8.26 -3.95
C ASN A 147 5.32 -7.38 -4.81
N HIS A 148 6.32 -6.80 -4.19
CA HIS A 148 7.39 -6.04 -4.84
C HIS A 148 8.66 -6.87 -4.98
#